data_d2be72b216b54c3e7d585bfda90f833c
#
_entry.id   d2be72b216b54c3e7d585bfda90f833c
#
_cell.length_a   1.000
_cell.length_b   1.000
_cell.length_c   1.000
_cell.angle_alpha   90.00
_cell.angle_beta   90.00
_cell.angle_gamma   90.00
#
_symmetry.space_group_name_H-M   'P 1'
#
loop_
_entity.id
_entity.type
_entity.pdbx_description
1 polymer ?
#
loop_
_entity_poly.entity_id
_entity_poly.type
_entity_poly.pdbx_seq_one_letter_code
_entity_poly.pdbx_strand_id
1 'polypeptide(L)'
;MKMKILGFALLAVCVCAVCCMCGSDSKTPDYEFPDGPDPDPDPQPGDYPAGLTVTEFADDLGGGKQCLGFVAVADLKANPKLRFNAVHLPQQKTPSRIHAEFASANRGTACVTTNAGYWWAGNSLSLLVTGGAVKSIENQTVTRNNQTVYPVRSSFGQMASGGFETHWIYCVLDDGNKPYAFPSALDNDERTNTYMSAPPTSKTPGAALWTPQEAVGGGPMLVREGKNVAVENYWKEVFDGGGIAGTSRQPRTAMGATADGKLILLVCDGRNMRGSAGFTLAELADKLIALGAVDAVNLDGGGSSTMVGSDGKVLNRPSDTGSAEVIVERKISTAVVISEVN
;
A
#
# COMPACT_ATOMS: atom_id res chain seq x y z
N MET A 1 -23.87 -25.37 65.89
CA MET A 1 -22.78 -24.56 66.52
C MET A 1 -22.14 -23.76 65.42
N LYS A 2 -22.38 -22.47 65.47
CA LYS A 2 -21.87 -21.29 64.75
C LYS A 2 -21.23 -21.43 63.34
N MET A 3 -22.03 -21.07 62.39
CA MET A 3 -21.73 -20.59 61.04
C MET A 3 -20.78 -19.38 61.05
N LYS A 4 -19.79 -19.36 60.17
CA LYS A 4 -19.11 -18.13 59.74
C LYS A 4 -19.22 -17.98 58.22
N ILE A 5 -19.98 -16.99 57.85
CA ILE A 5 -20.17 -16.50 56.49
C ILE A 5 -18.93 -15.64 56.16
N LEU A 6 -18.26 -15.93 55.05
CA LEU A 6 -17.25 -15.04 54.48
C LEU A 6 -17.80 -14.45 53.18
N GLY A 7 -17.97 -13.14 53.19
CA GLY A 7 -18.54 -12.40 52.08
C GLY A 7 -17.55 -12.22 50.93
N PHE A 8 -18.08 -12.38 49.73
CA PHE A 8 -17.42 -11.98 48.46
C PHE A 8 -17.72 -10.50 48.18
N ALA A 9 -16.67 -9.71 48.11
CA ALA A 9 -16.78 -8.31 47.68
C ALA A 9 -16.88 -8.25 46.14
N LEU A 10 -18.00 -7.72 45.68
CA LEU A 10 -18.24 -7.42 44.27
C LEU A 10 -17.56 -6.10 43.94
N LEU A 11 -16.57 -6.12 43.06
CA LEU A 11 -15.94 -4.90 42.54
C LEU A 11 -16.78 -4.35 41.37
N ALA A 12 -17.54 -3.28 41.64
CA ALA A 12 -18.29 -2.56 40.63
C ALA A 12 -17.34 -1.65 39.84
N VAL A 13 -17.24 -1.87 38.54
CA VAL A 13 -16.55 -0.96 37.61
C VAL A 13 -17.51 0.19 37.30
N CYS A 14 -17.19 1.37 37.81
CA CYS A 14 -17.87 2.61 37.49
C CYS A 14 -17.48 3.06 36.07
N VAL A 15 -18.44 3.02 35.14
CA VAL A 15 -18.35 3.71 33.85
C VAL A 15 -18.71 5.17 34.08
N CYS A 16 -17.73 6.06 34.08
CA CYS A 16 -17.98 7.51 34.08
C CYS A 16 -18.35 7.95 32.68
N ALA A 17 -19.65 8.21 32.47
CA ALA A 17 -20.12 9.01 31.37
C ALA A 17 -19.82 10.50 31.65
N VAL A 18 -18.92 11.09 30.88
CA VAL A 18 -18.68 12.54 30.92
C VAL A 18 -19.72 13.23 30.04
N CYS A 19 -20.72 13.83 30.67
CA CYS A 19 -21.60 14.80 30.04
C CYS A 19 -20.84 16.08 29.71
N CYS A 20 -20.82 16.46 28.44
CA CYS A 20 -20.45 17.83 28.03
C CYS A 20 -21.46 18.84 28.57
N MET A 21 -21.03 19.69 29.47
CA MET A 21 -21.69 20.97 29.73
C MET A 21 -20.94 22.07 29.00
N CYS A 22 -21.62 22.71 28.06
CA CYS A 22 -21.21 23.98 27.47
C CYS A 22 -21.27 25.09 28.52
N GLY A 23 -20.14 25.70 28.79
CA GLY A 23 -20.03 26.96 29.49
C GLY A 23 -19.16 27.92 28.69
N SER A 24 -19.74 29.03 28.33
CA SER A 24 -19.17 30.12 27.55
C SER A 24 -18.08 30.88 28.29
N ASP A 25 -17.23 31.54 27.49
CA ASP A 25 -16.29 32.62 27.82
C ASP A 25 -14.90 32.16 28.35
N SER A 26 -14.02 31.85 27.40
CA SER A 26 -12.61 32.21 27.54
C SER A 26 -12.13 32.80 26.20
N LYS A 27 -11.81 34.10 26.22
CA LYS A 27 -11.09 34.78 25.14
C LYS A 27 -9.79 34.01 24.89
N THR A 28 -9.72 33.29 23.76
CA THR A 28 -8.45 32.87 23.21
C THR A 28 -7.67 34.13 22.82
N PRO A 29 -6.38 34.25 23.17
CA PRO A 29 -5.54 35.29 22.63
C PRO A 29 -5.53 35.18 21.12
N ASP A 30 -5.80 36.25 20.38
CA ASP A 30 -5.52 36.34 18.95
C ASP A 30 -4.03 36.21 18.77
N TYR A 31 -3.62 34.95 18.43
CA TYR A 31 -2.28 34.67 17.98
C TYR A 31 -2.30 34.93 16.48
N GLU A 32 -1.87 36.12 16.06
CA GLU A 32 -1.51 36.38 14.68
C GLU A 32 -0.30 35.51 14.40
N PHE A 33 -0.52 34.43 13.63
CA PHE A 33 0.60 33.72 12.99
C PHE A 33 1.27 34.71 12.07
N PRO A 34 2.60 34.90 12.15
CA PRO A 34 3.32 35.69 11.14
C PRO A 34 2.97 35.07 9.78
N ASP A 35 2.71 35.93 8.79
CA ASP A 35 2.48 35.50 7.41
C ASP A 35 3.51 34.46 7.06
N GLY A 36 3.08 33.18 7.06
CA GLY A 36 3.91 32.07 6.59
C GLY A 36 4.23 32.32 5.11
N PRO A 37 5.33 31.80 4.59
CA PRO A 37 5.56 31.86 3.17
C PRO A 37 4.30 31.37 2.45
N ASP A 38 3.96 32.04 1.34
CA ASP A 38 2.85 31.65 0.47
C ASP A 38 2.82 30.11 0.34
N PRO A 39 1.64 29.47 0.44
CA PRO A 39 1.58 28.02 0.26
C PRO A 39 2.31 27.68 -1.03
N ASP A 40 3.31 26.81 -0.89
CA ASP A 40 4.14 26.37 -2.01
C ASP A 40 3.20 25.99 -3.15
N PRO A 41 3.33 26.56 -4.37
CA PRO A 41 2.43 26.26 -5.47
C PRO A 41 2.38 24.74 -5.63
N ASP A 42 1.21 24.19 -5.93
CA ASP A 42 1.04 22.74 -6.10
C ASP A 42 2.19 22.18 -6.93
N PRO A 43 2.93 21.18 -6.43
CA PRO A 43 4.15 20.72 -7.10
C PRO A 43 3.81 20.24 -8.50
N GLN A 44 4.37 20.93 -9.49
CA GLN A 44 4.31 20.46 -10.88
C GLN A 44 5.21 19.23 -11.01
N PRO A 45 4.83 18.22 -11.80
CA PRO A 45 5.73 17.12 -12.11
C PRO A 45 7.05 17.67 -12.65
N GLY A 46 8.18 17.24 -12.05
CA GLY A 46 9.52 17.65 -12.49
C GLY A 46 9.87 17.09 -13.88
N ASP A 47 11.05 17.40 -14.37
CA ASP A 47 11.58 16.78 -15.59
C ASP A 47 11.88 15.30 -15.32
N TYR A 48 11.34 14.42 -16.17
CA TYR A 48 11.54 12.98 -16.08
C TYR A 48 12.32 12.46 -17.29
N PRO A 49 13.13 11.40 -17.11
CA PRO A 49 13.85 10.80 -18.22
C PRO A 49 12.88 10.20 -19.26
N ALA A 50 13.34 10.07 -20.50
CA ALA A 50 12.58 9.44 -21.57
C ALA A 50 12.04 8.08 -21.12
N GLY A 51 10.80 7.76 -21.47
CA GLY A 51 10.13 6.51 -21.05
C GLY A 51 9.51 6.55 -19.65
N LEU A 52 9.66 7.64 -18.89
CA LEU A 52 8.97 7.87 -17.62
C LEU A 52 8.09 9.11 -17.73
N THR A 53 6.82 8.97 -17.43
CA THR A 53 5.87 10.08 -17.32
C THR A 53 5.21 10.09 -15.96
N VAL A 54 4.99 11.27 -15.40
CA VAL A 54 4.20 11.45 -14.18
C VAL A 54 3.11 12.47 -14.49
N THR A 55 1.87 12.11 -14.20
CA THR A 55 0.70 12.94 -14.52
C THR A 55 -0.21 13.03 -13.31
N GLU A 56 -0.65 14.23 -12.99
CA GLU A 56 -1.74 14.43 -12.04
C GLU A 56 -3.07 14.05 -12.68
N PHE A 57 -4.00 13.53 -11.88
CA PHE A 57 -5.38 13.27 -12.31
C PHE A 57 -6.38 13.79 -11.31
N ALA A 58 -7.59 14.12 -11.84
CA ALA A 58 -8.76 14.49 -11.08
C ALA A 58 -9.95 13.74 -11.67
N ASP A 59 -10.42 12.70 -10.99
CA ASP A 59 -11.54 11.88 -11.45
C ASP A 59 -12.82 12.31 -10.73
N ASP A 60 -13.87 12.64 -11.49
CA ASP A 60 -15.20 12.87 -10.94
C ASP A 60 -15.84 11.52 -10.53
N LEU A 61 -16.20 11.42 -9.27
CA LEU A 61 -16.82 10.22 -8.68
C LEU A 61 -18.34 10.35 -8.52
N GLY A 62 -18.91 11.43 -9.07
CA GLY A 62 -20.32 11.78 -8.93
C GLY A 62 -20.69 12.32 -7.54
N GLY A 63 -21.86 12.97 -7.47
CA GLY A 63 -22.36 13.51 -6.21
C GLY A 63 -21.47 14.60 -5.59
N GLY A 64 -20.73 15.35 -6.41
CA GLY A 64 -19.82 16.40 -5.95
C GLY A 64 -18.55 15.88 -5.28
N LYS A 65 -18.20 14.60 -5.48
CA LYS A 65 -16.98 13.98 -4.97
C LYS A 65 -15.98 13.78 -6.10
N GLN A 66 -14.71 13.94 -5.79
CA GLN A 66 -13.61 13.71 -6.72
C GLN A 66 -12.52 12.87 -6.06
N CYS A 67 -11.67 12.26 -6.88
CA CYS A 67 -10.42 11.64 -6.46
C CYS A 67 -9.26 12.33 -7.17
N LEU A 68 -8.32 12.84 -6.41
CA LEU A 68 -7.11 13.48 -6.89
C LEU A 68 -5.91 12.55 -6.66
N GLY A 69 -4.94 12.59 -7.55
CA GLY A 69 -3.74 11.78 -7.37
C GLY A 69 -2.75 11.91 -8.51
N PHE A 70 -1.75 11.05 -8.49
CA PHE A 70 -0.68 11.00 -9.48
C PHE A 70 -0.48 9.59 -10.01
N VAL A 71 -0.17 9.51 -11.29
CA VAL A 71 0.18 8.28 -12.00
C VAL A 71 1.57 8.45 -12.60
N ALA A 72 2.47 7.52 -12.26
CA ALA A 72 3.73 7.36 -12.96
C ALA A 72 3.64 6.14 -13.90
N VAL A 73 4.03 6.31 -15.16
CA VAL A 73 4.12 5.23 -16.15
C VAL A 73 5.54 5.14 -16.64
N ALA A 74 6.15 3.97 -16.44
CA ALA A 74 7.53 3.72 -16.85
C ALA A 74 7.62 2.63 -17.92
N ASP A 75 8.18 2.97 -19.07
CA ASP A 75 8.51 2.05 -20.15
C ASP A 75 10.01 1.69 -20.09
N LEU A 76 10.31 0.61 -19.36
CA LEU A 76 11.68 0.15 -19.17
C LEU A 76 12.29 -0.46 -20.44
N LYS A 77 11.45 -0.79 -21.43
CA LYS A 77 11.92 -1.25 -22.75
C LYS A 77 12.35 -0.09 -23.62
N ALA A 78 11.58 1.01 -23.60
CA ALA A 78 11.91 2.22 -24.36
C ALA A 78 13.14 2.93 -23.79
N ASN A 79 13.32 2.91 -22.47
CA ASN A 79 14.54 3.42 -21.82
C ASN A 79 15.20 2.34 -20.94
N PRO A 80 16.21 1.62 -21.47
CA PRO A 80 16.90 0.57 -20.73
C PRO A 80 17.76 1.07 -19.56
N LYS A 81 17.85 2.37 -19.33
CA LYS A 81 18.48 2.96 -18.14
C LYS A 81 17.49 3.03 -16.96
N LEU A 82 16.18 2.97 -17.21
CA LEU A 82 15.21 2.93 -16.13
C LEU A 82 15.27 1.61 -15.37
N ARG A 83 15.08 1.69 -14.06
CA ARG A 83 15.05 0.55 -13.15
C ARG A 83 13.81 0.61 -12.26
N PHE A 84 13.16 -0.54 -12.10
CA PHE A 84 12.23 -0.78 -11.01
C PHE A 84 13.01 -1.35 -9.83
N ASN A 85 12.84 -0.78 -8.65
CA ASN A 85 13.55 -1.21 -7.45
C ASN A 85 12.57 -1.40 -6.30
N ALA A 86 12.56 -2.58 -5.71
CA ALA A 86 11.93 -2.87 -4.44
C ALA A 86 12.93 -2.58 -3.30
N VAL A 87 12.56 -1.70 -2.37
CA VAL A 87 13.47 -1.20 -1.34
C VAL A 87 13.03 -1.65 0.04
N HIS A 88 13.88 -2.41 0.72
CA HIS A 88 13.73 -2.77 2.13
C HIS A 88 14.48 -1.78 3.02
N LEU A 89 13.84 -1.36 4.10
CA LEU A 89 14.40 -0.41 5.05
C LEU A 89 14.55 -1.08 6.42
N PRO A 90 15.78 -1.32 6.89
CA PRO A 90 16.03 -1.81 8.25
C PRO A 90 15.53 -0.86 9.34
N GLN A 91 15.45 0.44 9.01
CA GLN A 91 14.86 1.49 9.82
C GLN A 91 13.90 2.28 8.94
N GLN A 92 12.71 2.53 9.45
CA GLN A 92 11.69 3.29 8.75
C GLN A 92 12.17 4.71 8.40
N LYS A 93 11.87 5.14 7.17
CA LYS A 93 12.13 6.48 6.66
C LYS A 93 10.90 7.02 5.92
N THR A 94 10.82 8.34 5.80
CA THR A 94 9.83 8.96 4.92
C THR A 94 10.17 8.70 3.46
N PRO A 95 9.17 8.62 2.55
CA PRO A 95 9.42 8.48 1.10
C PRO A 95 10.39 9.52 0.53
N SER A 96 10.27 10.79 0.91
CA SER A 96 11.21 11.83 0.48
C SER A 96 12.65 11.56 0.96
N ARG A 97 12.82 11.06 2.17
CA ARG A 97 14.14 10.69 2.69
C ARG A 97 14.71 9.47 1.96
N ILE A 98 13.87 8.49 1.62
CA ILE A 98 14.29 7.34 0.81
C ILE A 98 14.75 7.83 -0.57
N HIS A 99 13.95 8.69 -1.21
CA HIS A 99 14.25 9.28 -2.50
C HIS A 99 15.62 9.97 -2.50
N ALA A 100 15.86 10.86 -1.54
CA ALA A 100 17.10 11.64 -1.43
C ALA A 100 18.35 10.77 -1.16
N GLU A 101 18.19 9.68 -0.41
CA GLU A 101 19.27 8.76 -0.07
C GLU A 101 19.46 7.62 -1.08
N PHE A 102 18.52 7.48 -2.03
CA PHE A 102 18.59 6.44 -3.05
C PHE A 102 19.57 6.84 -4.16
N ALA A 103 20.83 6.51 -3.96
CA ALA A 103 21.86 6.67 -4.98
C ALA A 103 22.83 5.49 -4.90
N SER A 104 22.99 4.78 -6.01
CA SER A 104 24.04 3.76 -6.13
C SER A 104 24.44 3.56 -7.58
N ALA A 105 25.70 3.16 -7.80
CA ALA A 105 26.24 2.95 -9.13
C ALA A 105 25.43 1.95 -9.98
N ASN A 106 24.82 0.95 -9.34
CA ASN A 106 24.08 -0.11 -10.03
C ASN A 106 22.56 0.11 -10.09
N ARG A 107 22.03 1.01 -9.25
CA ARG A 107 20.57 1.26 -9.14
C ARG A 107 20.18 2.65 -9.63
N GLY A 108 21.16 3.53 -9.87
CA GLY A 108 20.98 4.88 -10.40
C GLY A 108 20.47 5.88 -9.37
N THR A 109 19.93 7.00 -9.88
CA THR A 109 19.32 8.08 -9.12
C THR A 109 17.80 7.94 -9.15
N ALA A 110 17.14 8.16 -8.02
CA ALA A 110 15.68 8.09 -7.94
C ALA A 110 15.02 9.15 -8.85
N CYS A 111 13.99 8.75 -9.57
CA CYS A 111 13.13 9.62 -10.37
C CYS A 111 11.72 9.69 -9.78
N VAL A 112 11.19 8.56 -9.27
CA VAL A 112 9.92 8.49 -8.57
C VAL A 112 10.07 7.53 -7.39
N THR A 113 9.53 7.89 -6.24
CA THR A 113 9.48 7.03 -5.06
C THR A 113 8.07 6.97 -4.50
N THR A 114 7.58 5.76 -4.19
CA THR A 114 6.30 5.56 -3.51
C THR A 114 6.47 4.65 -2.28
N ASN A 115 5.51 4.68 -1.36
CA ASN A 115 5.37 3.60 -0.39
C ASN A 115 5.07 2.27 -1.11
N ALA A 116 5.31 1.15 -0.42
CA ALA A 116 5.09 -0.18 -0.99
C ALA A 116 4.14 -1.03 -0.12
N GLY A 117 4.56 -2.22 0.30
CA GLY A 117 3.74 -3.18 0.99
C GLY A 117 3.37 -2.78 2.43
N TYR A 118 2.48 -3.56 3.02
CA TYR A 118 2.00 -3.38 4.39
C TYR A 118 3.10 -3.58 5.42
N TRP A 119 2.97 -2.90 6.57
CA TRP A 119 3.91 -2.98 7.66
C TRP A 119 3.21 -2.78 9.02
N TRP A 120 3.86 -3.25 10.08
CA TRP A 120 3.41 -3.03 11.45
C TRP A 120 4.60 -2.99 12.41
N ALA A 121 4.56 -2.08 13.36
CA ALA A 121 5.59 -1.93 14.40
C ALA A 121 7.04 -1.93 13.84
N GLY A 122 7.25 -1.29 12.68
CA GLY A 122 8.56 -1.19 12.03
C GLY A 122 8.92 -2.36 11.10
N ASN A 123 8.16 -3.44 11.09
CA ASN A 123 8.42 -4.62 10.27
C ASN A 123 7.52 -4.67 9.04
N SER A 124 8.06 -5.13 7.91
CA SER A 124 7.25 -5.45 6.73
C SER A 124 6.35 -6.64 7.03
N LEU A 125 5.09 -6.54 6.59
CA LEU A 125 4.11 -7.63 6.59
C LEU A 125 3.85 -8.16 5.17
N SER A 126 4.70 -7.80 4.22
CA SER A 126 4.56 -8.13 2.81
C SER A 126 5.85 -8.73 2.28
N LEU A 127 5.73 -9.58 1.26
CA LEU A 127 6.88 -10.05 0.51
C LEU A 127 7.68 -8.86 -0.02
N LEU A 128 9.00 -8.95 0.07
CA LEU A 128 9.90 -8.08 -0.66
C LEU A 128 11.08 -8.86 -1.19
N VAL A 129 11.33 -8.75 -2.48
CA VAL A 129 12.52 -9.30 -3.13
C VAL A 129 13.32 -8.17 -3.74
N THR A 130 14.61 -8.15 -3.49
CA THR A 130 15.55 -7.16 -4.04
C THR A 130 16.76 -7.87 -4.61
N GLY A 131 17.03 -7.67 -5.89
CA GLY A 131 18.14 -8.33 -6.58
C GLY A 131 18.06 -9.85 -6.53
N GLY A 132 16.87 -10.43 -6.63
CA GLY A 132 16.62 -11.87 -6.53
C GLY A 132 16.66 -12.43 -5.09
N ALA A 133 16.96 -11.61 -4.08
CA ALA A 133 17.02 -12.05 -2.68
C ALA A 133 15.76 -11.64 -1.91
N VAL A 134 15.11 -12.59 -1.24
CA VAL A 134 13.99 -12.33 -0.33
C VAL A 134 14.49 -11.53 0.87
N LYS A 135 13.93 -10.35 1.09
CA LYS A 135 14.28 -9.43 2.19
C LYS A 135 13.23 -9.43 3.29
N SER A 136 11.98 -9.64 2.97
CA SER A 136 10.89 -9.92 3.89
C SER A 136 9.90 -10.87 3.25
N ILE A 137 9.17 -11.59 4.09
CA ILE A 137 8.05 -12.44 3.67
C ILE A 137 6.73 -11.79 4.10
N GLU A 138 5.65 -12.20 3.47
CA GLU A 138 4.30 -11.79 3.87
C GLU A 138 3.94 -12.29 5.27
N ASN A 139 2.93 -11.68 5.86
CA ASN A 139 2.34 -12.18 7.10
C ASN A 139 1.66 -13.53 6.83
N GLN A 140 2.29 -14.61 7.27
CA GLN A 140 1.89 -15.98 6.94
C GLN A 140 0.64 -16.44 7.66
N THR A 141 0.26 -15.76 8.74
CA THR A 141 -0.93 -16.10 9.51
C THR A 141 -1.67 -14.85 9.96
N VAL A 142 -2.99 -14.94 10.00
CA VAL A 142 -3.85 -13.95 10.66
C VAL A 142 -4.88 -14.69 11.51
N THR A 143 -5.44 -14.03 12.52
CA THR A 143 -6.53 -14.61 13.31
C THR A 143 -7.85 -14.08 12.81
N ARG A 144 -8.80 -14.97 12.53
CA ARG A 144 -10.19 -14.68 12.22
C ARG A 144 -11.10 -15.60 13.00
N ASN A 145 -12.08 -15.05 13.70
CA ASN A 145 -13.04 -15.83 14.48
C ASN A 145 -12.38 -16.89 15.40
N ASN A 146 -11.29 -16.50 16.07
CA ASN A 146 -10.45 -17.36 16.92
C ASN A 146 -9.77 -18.53 16.18
N GLN A 147 -9.68 -18.47 14.84
CA GLN A 147 -9.00 -19.47 14.03
C GLN A 147 -7.72 -18.86 13.44
N THR A 148 -6.68 -19.67 13.31
CA THR A 148 -5.49 -19.31 12.53
C THR A 148 -5.84 -19.51 11.06
N VAL A 149 -5.63 -18.46 10.26
CA VAL A 149 -5.87 -18.44 8.82
C VAL A 149 -4.55 -18.16 8.11
N TYR A 150 -4.37 -18.78 6.96
CA TYR A 150 -3.16 -18.70 6.13
C TYR A 150 -3.46 -17.91 4.84
N PRO A 151 -3.33 -16.57 4.85
CA PRO A 151 -3.67 -15.75 3.69
C PRO A 151 -2.64 -15.91 2.58
N VAL A 152 -3.11 -16.22 1.37
CA VAL A 152 -2.30 -16.19 0.14
C VAL A 152 -2.58 -14.87 -0.55
N ARG A 153 -1.59 -13.98 -0.60
CA ARG A 153 -1.77 -12.58 -0.99
C ARG A 153 -1.07 -12.25 -2.29
N SER A 154 -1.63 -11.29 -3.00
CA SER A 154 -1.07 -10.87 -4.28
C SER A 154 0.23 -10.08 -4.13
N SER A 155 1.13 -10.31 -5.06
CA SER A 155 2.43 -9.65 -5.17
C SER A 155 2.70 -9.33 -6.63
N PHE A 156 3.46 -8.26 -6.85
CA PHE A 156 3.91 -7.79 -8.16
C PHE A 156 5.43 -7.89 -8.24
N GLY A 157 5.96 -8.39 -9.35
CA GLY A 157 7.41 -8.53 -9.50
C GLY A 157 7.89 -8.35 -10.93
N GLN A 158 9.17 -8.01 -11.05
CA GLN A 158 9.91 -8.00 -12.29
C GLN A 158 10.80 -9.24 -12.37
N MET A 159 10.68 -9.97 -13.47
CA MET A 159 11.49 -11.15 -13.75
C MET A 159 12.87 -10.78 -14.33
N ALA A 160 13.82 -11.69 -14.28
CA ALA A 160 15.14 -11.52 -14.89
C ALA A 160 15.08 -11.24 -16.40
N SER A 161 14.02 -11.68 -17.08
CA SER A 161 13.71 -11.35 -18.48
C SER A 161 13.30 -9.89 -18.71
N GLY A 162 13.05 -9.13 -17.63
CA GLY A 162 12.55 -7.76 -17.67
C GLY A 162 11.03 -7.63 -17.71
N GLY A 163 10.28 -8.73 -17.88
CA GLY A 163 8.83 -8.75 -17.85
C GLY A 163 8.28 -8.61 -16.43
N PHE A 164 7.04 -8.15 -16.31
CA PHE A 164 6.31 -8.08 -15.05
C PHE A 164 5.36 -9.25 -14.91
N GLU A 165 5.23 -9.74 -13.68
CA GLU A 165 4.30 -10.80 -13.29
C GLU A 165 3.57 -10.41 -12.01
N THR A 166 2.31 -10.85 -11.91
CA THR A 166 1.47 -10.65 -10.73
C THR A 166 0.87 -11.99 -10.34
N HIS A 167 1.08 -12.40 -9.08
CA HIS A 167 0.63 -13.70 -8.58
C HIS A 167 0.09 -13.60 -7.17
N TRP A 168 -0.73 -14.57 -6.76
CA TRP A 168 -1.00 -14.85 -5.36
C TRP A 168 0.17 -15.65 -4.80
N ILE A 169 0.80 -15.16 -3.75
CA ILE A 169 2.05 -15.69 -3.21
C ILE A 169 1.86 -16.16 -1.76
N TYR A 170 2.55 -17.23 -1.43
CA TYR A 170 2.82 -17.65 -0.07
C TYR A 170 4.27 -18.15 0.01
N CYS A 171 5.02 -17.70 1.03
CA CYS A 171 6.39 -18.18 1.25
C CYS A 171 6.32 -19.50 2.02
N VAL A 172 6.56 -20.61 1.33
CA VAL A 172 6.30 -21.94 1.87
C VAL A 172 7.41 -22.41 2.82
N LEU A 173 7.01 -22.90 4.00
CA LEU A 173 7.93 -23.34 5.06
C LEU A 173 8.74 -24.58 4.67
N ASP A 174 8.12 -25.49 3.91
CA ASP A 174 8.74 -26.76 3.49
C ASP A 174 9.84 -26.59 2.42
N ASP A 175 10.01 -25.38 1.87
CA ASP A 175 11.13 -25.02 0.99
C ASP A 175 11.83 -23.73 1.45
N GLY A 176 12.06 -23.59 2.74
CA GLY A 176 12.88 -22.52 3.30
C GLY A 176 12.33 -21.11 3.12
N ASN A 177 11.03 -20.94 3.21
CA ASN A 177 10.33 -19.66 3.01
C ASN A 177 10.54 -19.04 1.62
N LYS A 178 10.73 -19.85 0.61
CA LYS A 178 10.75 -19.35 -0.77
C LYS A 178 9.34 -18.96 -1.23
N PRO A 179 9.20 -17.90 -2.03
CA PRO A 179 7.90 -17.49 -2.56
C PRO A 179 7.42 -18.47 -3.63
N TYR A 180 6.22 -19.00 -3.44
CA TYR A 180 5.51 -19.81 -4.42
C TYR A 180 4.28 -19.08 -4.91
N ALA A 181 4.11 -19.06 -6.22
CA ALA A 181 2.92 -18.58 -6.89
C ALA A 181 1.83 -19.66 -6.89
N PHE A 182 0.59 -19.19 -6.70
CA PHE A 182 -0.61 -20.02 -6.73
C PHE A 182 -1.59 -19.48 -7.76
N PRO A 183 -2.51 -20.32 -8.29
CA PRO A 183 -3.47 -19.91 -9.33
C PRO A 183 -4.57 -18.96 -8.79
N SER A 184 -4.74 -18.88 -7.47
CA SER A 184 -5.71 -18.04 -6.77
C SER A 184 -5.26 -17.78 -5.34
N ALA A 185 -6.05 -17.04 -4.55
CA ALA A 185 -5.89 -16.94 -3.10
C ALA A 185 -6.25 -18.26 -2.35
N LEU A 186 -6.36 -19.38 -3.08
CA LEU A 186 -6.74 -20.70 -2.62
C LEU A 186 -8.14 -20.70 -1.95
N ASP A 187 -8.34 -21.59 -0.97
CA ASP A 187 -9.66 -21.85 -0.36
C ASP A 187 -9.96 -20.91 0.81
N ASN A 188 -9.57 -19.65 0.73
CA ASN A 188 -9.95 -18.64 1.70
C ASN A 188 -11.10 -17.77 1.14
N ASP A 189 -12.13 -17.51 1.95
CA ASP A 189 -13.16 -16.52 1.66
C ASP A 189 -13.83 -16.06 2.97
N GLU A 190 -13.57 -14.83 3.38
CA GLU A 190 -14.13 -14.25 4.62
C GLU A 190 -15.66 -14.10 4.57
N ARG A 191 -16.27 -13.99 3.36
CA ARG A 191 -17.73 -13.89 3.21
C ARG A 191 -18.47 -15.16 3.65
N THR A 192 -17.84 -16.30 3.42
CA THR A 192 -18.39 -17.62 3.75
C THR A 192 -17.76 -18.21 5.01
N ASN A 193 -16.84 -17.48 5.64
CA ASN A 193 -16.03 -17.96 6.77
C ASN A 193 -15.31 -19.27 6.43
N THR A 194 -14.86 -19.41 5.19
CA THR A 194 -14.08 -20.55 4.71
C THR A 194 -12.62 -20.20 4.78
N TYR A 195 -11.82 -21.07 5.39
CA TYR A 195 -10.40 -20.85 5.53
C TYR A 195 -9.62 -22.15 5.37
N MET A 196 -8.42 -22.04 4.83
CA MET A 196 -7.49 -23.15 4.77
C MET A 196 -7.15 -23.64 6.19
N SER A 197 -7.22 -24.95 6.40
CA SER A 197 -6.91 -25.59 7.69
C SER A 197 -5.41 -25.74 7.98
N ALA A 198 -4.56 -25.58 6.95
CA ALA A 198 -3.11 -25.67 7.04
C ALA A 198 -2.47 -24.71 6.02
N PRO A 199 -1.22 -24.27 6.27
CA PRO A 199 -0.49 -23.44 5.31
C PRO A 199 -0.26 -24.18 4.00
N PRO A 200 -0.23 -23.49 2.85
CA PRO A 200 0.17 -24.10 1.59
C PRO A 200 1.64 -24.53 1.63
N THR A 201 1.97 -25.52 0.82
CA THR A 201 3.31 -26.11 0.70
C THR A 201 3.77 -26.07 -0.74
N SER A 202 5.05 -26.41 -0.98
CA SER A 202 5.60 -26.57 -2.33
C SER A 202 4.87 -27.66 -3.15
N LYS A 203 4.06 -28.52 -2.48
CA LYS A 203 3.29 -29.61 -3.09
C LYS A 203 1.81 -29.31 -3.23
N THR A 204 1.36 -28.14 -2.76
CA THR A 204 -0.03 -27.70 -2.95
C THR A 204 -0.35 -27.63 -4.44
N PRO A 205 -1.49 -28.16 -4.91
CA PRO A 205 -1.84 -28.12 -6.33
C PRO A 205 -1.75 -26.73 -6.93
N GLY A 206 -1.02 -26.59 -8.05
CA GLY A 206 -0.78 -25.31 -8.72
C GLY A 206 0.36 -24.49 -8.13
N ALA A 207 1.05 -24.96 -7.09
CA ALA A 207 2.22 -24.29 -6.55
C ALA A 207 3.37 -24.27 -7.57
N ALA A 208 3.92 -23.09 -7.82
CA ALA A 208 5.08 -22.90 -8.70
C ALA A 208 6.10 -21.98 -8.02
N LEU A 209 7.35 -22.38 -7.95
CA LEU A 209 8.42 -21.54 -7.41
C LEU A 209 8.50 -20.24 -8.22
N TRP A 210 8.43 -19.09 -7.54
CA TRP A 210 8.50 -17.76 -8.16
C TRP A 210 9.81 -17.08 -7.81
N THR A 211 10.58 -16.67 -8.83
CA THR A 211 11.94 -16.13 -8.67
C THR A 211 12.10 -14.76 -9.34
N PRO A 212 11.39 -13.72 -8.88
CA PRO A 212 11.55 -12.38 -9.42
C PRO A 212 12.90 -11.77 -9.02
N GLN A 213 13.40 -10.84 -9.81
CA GLN A 213 14.55 -10.00 -9.46
C GLN A 213 14.17 -8.90 -8.45
N GLU A 214 13.05 -8.26 -8.69
CA GLU A 214 12.47 -7.26 -7.79
C GLU A 214 11.00 -7.62 -7.58
N ALA A 215 10.51 -7.64 -6.34
CA ALA A 215 9.10 -7.87 -6.08
C ALA A 215 8.61 -7.16 -4.82
N VAL A 216 7.34 -6.80 -4.84
CA VAL A 216 6.61 -6.17 -3.74
C VAL A 216 5.31 -6.92 -3.51
N GLY A 217 5.12 -7.41 -2.30
CA GLY A 217 3.85 -7.94 -1.84
C GLY A 217 2.90 -6.82 -1.44
N GLY A 218 1.62 -7.06 -1.66
CA GLY A 218 0.55 -6.13 -1.33
C GLY A 218 -0.76 -6.89 -1.15
N GLY A 219 -1.74 -6.50 -1.94
CA GLY A 219 -3.06 -7.08 -2.01
C GLY A 219 -4.16 -6.12 -1.54
N PRO A 220 -5.39 -6.42 -1.90
CA PRO A 220 -5.76 -7.54 -2.79
C PRO A 220 -5.35 -7.29 -4.25
N MET A 221 -5.38 -8.36 -5.06
CA MET A 221 -5.34 -8.26 -6.52
C MET A 221 -6.48 -7.38 -6.98
N LEU A 222 -6.14 -6.34 -7.74
CA LEU A 222 -7.11 -5.36 -8.25
C LEU A 222 -7.58 -5.73 -9.66
N VAL A 223 -6.62 -6.01 -10.52
CA VAL A 223 -6.85 -6.33 -11.92
C VAL A 223 -6.15 -7.64 -12.24
N ARG A 224 -6.83 -8.51 -12.96
CA ARG A 224 -6.29 -9.75 -13.50
C ARG A 224 -6.79 -9.95 -14.92
N GLU A 225 -5.87 -10.10 -15.88
CA GLU A 225 -6.20 -10.26 -17.29
C GLU A 225 -7.15 -9.17 -17.81
N GLY A 226 -6.93 -7.92 -17.38
CA GLY A 226 -7.75 -6.76 -17.75
C GLY A 226 -9.14 -6.70 -17.11
N LYS A 227 -9.42 -7.56 -16.12
CA LYS A 227 -10.69 -7.59 -15.39
C LYS A 227 -10.55 -7.07 -13.99
N ASN A 228 -11.54 -6.31 -13.52
CA ASN A 228 -11.64 -5.88 -12.14
C ASN A 228 -12.01 -7.06 -11.24
N VAL A 229 -11.09 -7.47 -10.38
CA VAL A 229 -11.25 -8.59 -9.44
C VAL A 229 -11.10 -8.14 -7.99
N ALA A 230 -11.06 -6.84 -7.74
CA ALA A 230 -10.70 -6.23 -6.46
C ALA A 230 -11.64 -6.64 -5.31
N VAL A 231 -12.96 -6.60 -5.54
CA VAL A 231 -13.94 -6.91 -4.49
C VAL A 231 -13.88 -8.37 -4.08
N GLU A 232 -13.73 -9.28 -5.04
CA GLU A 232 -13.62 -10.71 -4.75
C GLU A 232 -12.34 -11.02 -3.97
N ASN A 233 -11.21 -10.50 -4.42
CA ASN A 233 -9.92 -10.78 -3.80
C ASN A 233 -9.75 -10.08 -2.45
N TYR A 234 -10.45 -8.97 -2.18
CA TYR A 234 -10.50 -8.39 -0.84
C TYR A 234 -10.89 -9.42 0.22
N TRP A 235 -11.89 -10.24 -0.08
CA TRP A 235 -12.37 -11.29 0.81
C TRP A 235 -11.50 -12.55 0.78
N LYS A 236 -11.07 -12.97 -0.41
CA LYS A 236 -10.28 -14.20 -0.59
C LYS A 236 -8.85 -14.06 -0.07
N GLU A 237 -8.25 -12.90 -0.18
CA GLU A 237 -6.92 -12.62 0.35
C GLU A 237 -6.94 -12.24 1.85
N VAL A 238 -8.09 -12.35 2.50
CA VAL A 238 -8.30 -12.14 3.94
C VAL A 238 -7.91 -10.74 4.39
N PHE A 239 -8.55 -9.74 3.80
CA PHE A 239 -8.31 -8.34 4.12
C PHE A 239 -9.41 -7.68 4.96
N ASP A 240 -10.57 -8.31 5.13
CA ASP A 240 -11.60 -7.79 6.02
C ASP A 240 -11.13 -7.83 7.48
N GLY A 241 -11.41 -6.76 8.21
CA GLY A 241 -10.85 -6.59 9.55
C GLY A 241 -9.33 -6.31 9.59
N GLY A 242 -8.65 -6.27 8.44
CA GLY A 242 -7.23 -5.93 8.34
C GLY A 242 -6.91 -4.43 8.31
N GLY A 243 -7.92 -3.57 8.39
CA GLY A 243 -7.75 -2.11 8.46
C GLY A 243 -7.61 -1.41 7.10
N ILE A 244 -7.65 -2.12 5.97
CA ILE A 244 -7.52 -1.50 4.65
C ILE A 244 -8.82 -0.85 4.13
N ALA A 245 -9.95 -1.11 4.79
CA ALA A 245 -11.24 -0.51 4.48
C ALA A 245 -11.58 -0.56 2.96
N GLY A 246 -11.55 -1.77 2.38
CA GLY A 246 -11.61 -1.98 0.92
C GLY A 246 -12.87 -1.50 0.25
N THR A 247 -14.00 -1.48 0.96
CA THR A 247 -15.31 -1.04 0.45
C THR A 247 -15.55 0.48 0.58
N SER A 248 -14.69 1.20 1.30
CA SER A 248 -14.78 2.65 1.44
C SER A 248 -13.70 3.38 0.68
N ARG A 249 -13.96 4.65 0.33
CA ARG A 249 -12.98 5.51 -0.32
C ARG A 249 -11.89 5.91 0.66
N GLN A 250 -10.65 5.66 0.30
CA GLN A 250 -9.45 5.92 1.11
C GLN A 250 -8.33 6.43 0.20
N PRO A 251 -7.29 7.06 0.75
CA PRO A 251 -6.02 7.21 0.04
C PRO A 251 -5.49 5.83 -0.33
N ARG A 252 -5.01 5.67 -1.56
CA ARG A 252 -4.54 4.38 -2.09
C ARG A 252 -3.19 4.52 -2.75
N THR A 253 -2.44 3.44 -2.72
CA THR A 253 -1.27 3.21 -3.55
C THR A 253 -1.46 1.88 -4.27
N ALA A 254 -1.15 1.86 -5.56
CA ALA A 254 -1.26 0.65 -6.37
C ALA A 254 -0.15 0.59 -7.41
N MET A 255 0.12 -0.61 -7.89
CA MET A 255 0.99 -0.82 -9.03
C MET A 255 0.41 -1.87 -9.98
N GLY A 256 0.75 -1.74 -11.26
CA GLY A 256 0.27 -2.65 -12.29
C GLY A 256 1.16 -2.65 -13.52
N ALA A 257 0.87 -3.55 -14.43
CA ALA A 257 1.54 -3.66 -15.71
C ALA A 257 0.53 -3.60 -16.86
N THR A 258 0.92 -2.95 -17.95
CA THR A 258 0.18 -2.95 -19.21
C THR A 258 0.54 -4.15 -20.07
N ALA A 259 -0.28 -4.48 -21.07
CA ALA A 259 -0.04 -5.60 -21.99
C ALA A 259 1.27 -5.45 -22.78
N ASP A 260 1.71 -4.23 -23.09
CA ASP A 260 2.98 -3.92 -23.76
C ASP A 260 4.17 -3.89 -22.79
N GLY A 261 3.91 -4.11 -21.47
CA GLY A 261 4.93 -4.30 -20.43
C GLY A 261 5.42 -3.00 -19.80
N LYS A 262 4.62 -1.94 -19.78
CA LYS A 262 4.90 -0.73 -18.99
C LYS A 262 4.47 -0.94 -17.55
N LEU A 263 5.23 -0.35 -16.63
CA LEU A 263 4.89 -0.28 -15.21
C LEU A 263 4.02 0.93 -14.93
N ILE A 264 2.95 0.74 -14.18
CA ILE A 264 2.09 1.80 -13.65
C ILE A 264 2.27 1.86 -12.13
N LEU A 265 2.55 3.05 -11.59
CA LEU A 265 2.43 3.37 -10.16
C LEU A 265 1.35 4.44 -10.01
N LEU A 266 0.40 4.22 -9.12
CA LEU A 266 -0.67 5.15 -8.83
C LEU A 266 -0.73 5.44 -7.33
N VAL A 267 -0.80 6.73 -6.98
CA VAL A 267 -1.09 7.20 -5.63
C VAL A 267 -2.24 8.17 -5.70
N CYS A 268 -3.28 7.98 -4.89
CA CYS A 268 -4.34 8.96 -4.76
C CYS A 268 -4.46 9.49 -3.33
N ASP A 269 -4.83 10.76 -3.22
CA ASP A 269 -5.26 11.40 -2.00
C ASP A 269 -6.63 10.88 -1.57
N GLY A 270 -6.97 11.12 -0.32
CA GLY A 270 -8.27 10.78 0.24
C GLY A 270 -8.47 11.43 1.60
N ARG A 271 -9.53 11.07 2.32
CA ARG A 271 -9.84 11.65 3.63
C ARG A 271 -9.95 13.17 3.57
N ASN A 272 -10.46 13.67 2.44
CA ASN A 272 -10.65 15.08 2.13
C ASN A 272 -9.35 15.90 1.97
N MET A 273 -8.19 15.29 1.87
CA MET A 273 -6.96 16.01 1.51
C MET A 273 -7.11 16.60 0.10
N ARG A 274 -6.90 17.91 -0.05
CA ARG A 274 -7.15 18.68 -1.29
C ARG A 274 -8.59 18.51 -1.85
N GLY A 275 -9.57 18.14 -1.01
CA GLY A 275 -10.92 17.81 -1.44
C GLY A 275 -11.09 16.43 -2.07
N SER A 276 -10.05 15.59 -2.03
CA SER A 276 -10.10 14.23 -2.55
C SER A 276 -10.83 13.27 -1.60
N ALA A 277 -11.81 12.55 -2.12
CA ALA A 277 -12.48 11.48 -1.39
C ALA A 277 -11.65 10.18 -1.34
N GLY A 278 -10.71 10.00 -2.28
CA GLY A 278 -9.99 8.76 -2.51
C GLY A 278 -10.82 7.75 -3.32
N PHE A 279 -10.30 6.52 -3.43
CA PHE A 279 -10.96 5.41 -4.14
C PHE A 279 -11.35 4.28 -3.19
N THR A 280 -12.46 3.60 -3.50
CA THR A 280 -12.68 2.20 -3.12
C THR A 280 -11.70 1.32 -3.89
N LEU A 281 -11.54 0.05 -3.49
CA LEU A 281 -10.68 -0.86 -4.28
C LEU A 281 -11.24 -1.14 -5.67
N ALA A 282 -12.57 -1.17 -5.84
CA ALA A 282 -13.20 -1.35 -7.13
C ALA A 282 -12.94 -0.15 -8.07
N GLU A 283 -13.15 1.09 -7.58
CA GLU A 283 -12.86 2.31 -8.34
C GLU A 283 -11.37 2.41 -8.71
N LEU A 284 -10.48 2.01 -7.81
CA LEU A 284 -9.03 1.96 -8.08
C LEU A 284 -8.69 0.96 -9.19
N ALA A 285 -9.31 -0.22 -9.19
CA ALA A 285 -9.13 -1.22 -10.23
C ALA A 285 -9.63 -0.71 -11.59
N ASP A 286 -10.81 -0.08 -11.63
CA ASP A 286 -11.36 0.50 -12.85
C ASP A 286 -10.45 1.62 -13.39
N LYS A 287 -9.89 2.46 -12.52
CA LYS A 287 -8.89 3.48 -12.90
C LYS A 287 -7.64 2.85 -13.52
N LEU A 288 -7.11 1.77 -12.92
CA LEU A 288 -5.93 1.08 -13.47
C LEU A 288 -6.21 0.42 -14.82
N ILE A 289 -7.41 -0.17 -15.01
CA ILE A 289 -7.84 -0.70 -16.32
C ILE A 289 -7.92 0.44 -17.36
N ALA A 290 -8.49 1.58 -16.99
CA ALA A 290 -8.55 2.74 -17.88
C ALA A 290 -7.16 3.27 -18.28
N LEU A 291 -6.14 3.05 -17.42
CA LEU A 291 -4.73 3.34 -17.71
C LEU A 291 -4.03 2.24 -18.52
N GLY A 292 -4.74 1.17 -18.89
CA GLY A 292 -4.22 0.05 -19.69
C GLY A 292 -3.63 -1.10 -18.87
N ALA A 293 -3.80 -1.12 -17.55
CA ALA A 293 -3.33 -2.25 -16.74
C ALA A 293 -4.06 -3.54 -17.11
N VAL A 294 -3.32 -4.61 -17.34
CA VAL A 294 -3.84 -5.97 -17.48
C VAL A 294 -3.74 -6.76 -16.19
N ASP A 295 -2.76 -6.45 -15.36
CA ASP A 295 -2.61 -6.97 -14.01
C ASP A 295 -2.23 -5.84 -13.05
N ALA A 296 -2.80 -5.84 -11.83
CA ALA A 296 -2.49 -4.83 -10.82
C ALA A 296 -2.77 -5.31 -9.39
N VAL A 297 -2.00 -4.79 -8.44
CA VAL A 297 -2.16 -5.05 -7.01
C VAL A 297 -2.31 -3.74 -6.23
N ASN A 298 -3.10 -3.79 -5.15
CA ASN A 298 -3.14 -2.73 -4.16
C ASN A 298 -1.92 -2.85 -3.23
N LEU A 299 -1.38 -1.71 -2.81
CA LEU A 299 -0.30 -1.60 -1.83
C LEU A 299 -0.82 -0.99 -0.53
N ASP A 300 0.09 -0.71 0.43
CA ASP A 300 -0.30 -0.01 1.65
C ASP A 300 -0.86 1.38 1.31
N GLY A 301 -1.95 1.72 1.95
CA GLY A 301 -2.75 2.91 1.67
C GLY A 301 -2.81 3.87 2.86
N GLY A 302 -3.89 4.66 2.89
CA GLY A 302 -4.15 5.59 3.98
C GLY A 302 -3.04 6.63 4.13
N GLY A 303 -2.56 6.82 5.37
CA GLY A 303 -1.50 7.78 5.65
C GLY A 303 -0.13 7.44 5.04
N SER A 304 0.08 6.20 4.56
CA SER A 304 1.31 5.80 3.86
C SER A 304 1.34 6.24 2.40
N SER A 305 0.17 6.51 1.78
CA SER A 305 0.06 6.85 0.36
C SER A 305 0.84 8.12 0.04
N THR A 306 2.01 7.97 -0.56
CA THR A 306 2.93 9.06 -0.87
C THR A 306 3.65 8.79 -2.19
N MET A 307 3.69 9.80 -3.07
CA MET A 307 4.53 9.80 -4.27
C MET A 307 5.48 11.00 -4.23
N VAL A 308 6.76 10.75 -4.45
CA VAL A 308 7.82 11.75 -4.53
C VAL A 308 8.28 11.85 -5.98
N GLY A 309 8.36 13.05 -6.50
CA GLY A 309 8.80 13.35 -7.86
C GLY A 309 10.31 13.45 -8.02
N SER A 310 10.78 13.69 -9.25
CA SER A 310 12.20 13.74 -9.61
C SER A 310 13.00 14.85 -8.91
N ASP A 311 12.33 15.92 -8.49
CA ASP A 311 12.90 17.01 -7.70
C ASP A 311 12.97 16.73 -6.19
N GLY A 312 12.55 15.53 -5.76
CA GLY A 312 12.54 15.12 -4.37
C GLY A 312 11.34 15.64 -3.56
N LYS A 313 10.41 16.35 -4.19
CA LYS A 313 9.20 16.84 -3.51
C LYS A 313 8.09 15.80 -3.53
N VAL A 314 7.29 15.82 -2.45
CA VAL A 314 6.06 15.04 -2.37
C VAL A 314 5.01 15.64 -3.29
N LEU A 315 4.46 14.84 -4.21
CA LEU A 315 3.51 15.32 -5.22
C LEU A 315 2.07 15.36 -4.68
N ASN A 316 1.67 14.35 -3.92
CA ASN A 316 0.31 14.26 -3.37
C ASN A 316 0.21 14.88 -1.97
N ARG A 317 -0.93 14.69 -1.28
CA ARG A 317 -1.14 15.13 0.11
C ARG A 317 -1.39 13.93 1.01
N PRO A 318 -0.34 13.35 1.63
CA PRO A 318 -0.49 12.23 2.56
C PRO A 318 -1.38 12.59 3.75
N SER A 319 -2.25 11.66 4.16
CA SER A 319 -3.31 11.90 5.14
C SER A 319 -2.98 11.39 6.54
N ASP A 320 -1.70 11.29 6.92
CA ASP A 320 -1.34 10.70 8.22
C ASP A 320 -1.74 11.58 9.41
N THR A 321 -1.07 12.70 9.58
CA THR A 321 -1.33 13.67 10.65
C THR A 321 -1.36 15.11 10.14
N GLY A 322 -1.19 15.29 8.84
CA GLY A 322 -1.16 16.59 8.19
C GLY A 322 -2.55 17.20 7.99
N SER A 323 -2.56 18.45 7.62
CA SER A 323 -3.72 19.14 7.06
C SER A 323 -3.58 19.23 5.54
N ALA A 324 -4.59 19.79 4.86
CA ALA A 324 -4.49 20.06 3.42
C ALA A 324 -3.34 21.02 3.07
N GLU A 325 -2.90 21.83 4.03
CA GLU A 325 -1.84 22.83 3.85
C GLU A 325 -0.44 22.31 4.24
N VAL A 326 -0.37 21.29 5.09
CA VAL A 326 0.92 20.80 5.64
C VAL A 326 1.16 19.37 5.22
N ILE A 327 2.22 19.14 4.45
CA ILE A 327 2.65 17.79 4.06
C ILE A 327 3.35 17.12 5.24
N VAL A 328 2.78 16.00 5.70
CA VAL A 328 3.38 15.13 6.71
C VAL A 328 3.46 13.72 6.15
N GLU A 329 4.66 13.24 5.93
CA GLU A 329 4.89 11.90 5.44
C GLU A 329 4.97 10.90 6.60
N ARG A 330 4.33 9.75 6.42
CA ARG A 330 4.53 8.61 7.30
C ARG A 330 5.87 7.94 7.02
N LYS A 331 6.59 7.55 8.07
CA LYS A 331 7.75 6.66 7.93
C LYS A 331 7.27 5.25 7.56
N ILE A 332 7.89 4.65 6.57
CA ILE A 332 7.52 3.35 5.98
C ILE A 332 8.69 2.37 6.05
N SER A 333 8.39 1.07 5.96
CA SER A 333 9.38 -0.02 6.02
C SER A 333 9.82 -0.50 4.65
N THR A 334 9.01 -0.25 3.60
CA THR A 334 9.27 -0.68 2.23
C THR A 334 8.84 0.39 1.24
N ALA A 335 9.58 0.55 0.15
CA ALA A 335 9.29 1.51 -0.91
C ALA A 335 9.46 0.89 -2.30
N VAL A 336 8.82 1.51 -3.29
CA VAL A 336 9.12 1.34 -4.71
C VAL A 336 9.87 2.58 -5.19
N VAL A 337 10.96 2.37 -5.92
CA VAL A 337 11.73 3.45 -6.56
C VAL A 337 11.89 3.14 -8.03
N ILE A 338 11.42 4.06 -8.88
CA ILE A 338 11.86 4.12 -10.28
C ILE A 338 13.08 5.01 -10.33
N SER A 339 14.18 4.50 -10.86
CA SER A 339 15.45 5.21 -10.96
C SER A 339 16.01 5.16 -12.36
N GLU A 340 16.96 6.05 -12.67
CA GLU A 340 17.72 6.02 -13.90
C GLU A 340 19.22 5.80 -13.59
N VAL A 341 19.81 4.79 -14.24
CA VAL A 341 21.27 4.57 -14.19
C VAL A 341 21.96 5.45 -15.25
N ASN A 342 23.12 5.97 -14.91
CA ASN A 342 23.92 6.83 -15.79
C ASN A 342 24.45 6.09 -17.03
#